data_99dc1dde8368b4f53afadf3c06efb631
#
_entry.id   99dc1dde8368b4f53afadf3c06efb631
#
_cell.length_a   1.000
_cell.length_b   1.000
_cell.length_c   1.000
_cell.angle_alpha   90.00
_cell.angle_beta   90.00
_cell.angle_gamma   90.00
#
_symmetry.space_group_name_H-M   'P 1'
#
loop_
_entity.id
_entity.type
_entity.pdbx_description
1 polymer ?
#
loop_
_entity_poly.entity_id
_entity_poly.type
_entity_poly.pdbx_seq_one_letter_code
_entity_poly.pdbx_strand_id
1 'polypeptide(L)'
;MSNEIYRFKIGRVECIAVSDGPLTYTSPTFPAPATLLFANAPKERLEQVLLKHNLRQDQWVEWTSPYICLVAKTDDHLVLVDTGAGGLAPTTGRLMQNLQKARIAPEDIDTVILTHGHPDHIGGNTDADGKPAFPYARYVITKEEWDFWTSDQAEQKLDEHVREILVKFARENLPAIQGKVDLFDREKEILPGIRAVAAPGHTPGHMALEISSEGEQLMCISDAALHPIHLEQPEWYSVVDFAPDQAVATRRQILQMIAGQKALMLAFHFPFPGLGYIDAKDDGWEWQPLETAS
;
A
#
# COMPACT_ATOMS: atom_id res chain seq x y z
N MET A 1 22.31 -9.81 -3.90
CA MET A 1 21.92 -8.52 -3.28
C MET A 1 20.47 -8.30 -3.66
N SER A 2 19.56 -8.17 -2.70
CA SER A 2 18.16 -7.90 -3.02
C SER A 2 18.07 -6.60 -3.81
N ASN A 3 17.45 -6.65 -4.99
CA ASN A 3 17.16 -5.43 -5.75
C ASN A 3 16.15 -4.61 -4.94
N GLU A 4 16.55 -3.43 -4.45
CA GLU A 4 15.68 -2.54 -3.65
C GLU A 4 14.96 -1.50 -4.53
N ILE A 5 15.26 -1.48 -5.83
CA ILE A 5 14.59 -0.67 -6.85
C ILE A 5 14.35 -1.52 -8.10
N TYR A 6 13.17 -1.38 -8.71
CA TYR A 6 12.81 -2.06 -9.94
C TYR A 6 12.19 -1.06 -10.92
N ARG A 7 12.77 -0.94 -12.13
CA ARG A 7 12.35 0.01 -13.15
C ARG A 7 11.49 -0.68 -14.20
N PHE A 8 10.37 -0.05 -14.55
CA PHE A 8 9.46 -0.51 -15.59
C PHE A 8 8.76 0.70 -16.26
N LYS A 9 7.88 0.44 -17.22
CA LYS A 9 7.13 1.50 -17.91
C LYS A 9 5.67 1.11 -18.03
N ILE A 10 4.83 2.13 -18.11
CA ILE A 10 3.43 2.05 -18.52
C ILE A 10 3.28 3.06 -19.66
N GLY A 11 3.30 2.57 -20.90
CA GLY A 11 3.41 3.42 -22.07
C GLY A 11 4.62 4.34 -21.97
N ARG A 12 4.40 5.67 -21.90
CA ARG A 12 5.47 6.68 -21.73
C ARG A 12 5.85 6.96 -20.29
N VAL A 13 5.01 6.58 -19.32
CA VAL A 13 5.29 6.83 -17.91
C VAL A 13 6.41 5.90 -17.43
N GLU A 14 7.53 6.49 -16.97
CA GLU A 14 8.61 5.75 -16.34
C GLU A 14 8.27 5.49 -14.87
N CYS A 15 8.28 4.22 -14.48
CA CYS A 15 7.90 3.78 -13.15
C CYS A 15 9.08 3.12 -12.43
N ILE A 16 9.15 3.31 -11.11
CA ILE A 16 10.13 2.65 -10.26
C ILE A 16 9.41 2.15 -9.00
N ALA A 17 9.37 0.84 -8.79
CA ALA A 17 9.05 0.27 -7.49
C ALA A 17 10.28 0.44 -6.57
N VAL A 18 10.06 1.05 -5.41
CA VAL A 18 11.12 1.40 -4.45
C VAL A 18 10.80 0.76 -3.11
N SER A 19 11.70 -0.07 -2.61
CA SER A 19 11.55 -0.68 -1.29
C SER A 19 11.82 0.33 -0.18
N ASP A 20 10.94 0.39 0.82
CA ASP A 20 11.21 1.09 2.08
C ASP A 20 11.82 0.15 3.15
N GLY A 21 12.04 -1.10 2.78
CA GLY A 21 12.43 -2.18 3.68
C GLY A 21 11.24 -3.00 4.15
N PRO A 22 11.45 -4.12 4.82
CA PRO A 22 10.38 -4.98 5.34
C PRO A 22 10.12 -4.77 6.82
N LEU A 23 8.91 -5.10 7.28
CA LEU A 23 8.60 -5.34 8.68
C LEU A 23 8.27 -6.81 8.91
N THR A 24 8.82 -7.40 9.98
CA THR A 24 8.45 -8.75 10.42
C THR A 24 7.40 -8.66 11.53
N TYR A 25 6.22 -9.16 11.24
CA TYR A 25 5.10 -9.26 12.16
C TYR A 25 5.21 -10.57 12.94
N THR A 26 5.39 -10.47 14.27
CA THR A 26 5.55 -11.62 15.16
C THR A 26 4.99 -11.34 16.55
N SER A 27 4.64 -12.40 17.29
CA SER A 27 4.20 -12.29 18.69
C SER A 27 5.36 -11.83 19.60
N PRO A 28 5.08 -11.12 20.71
CA PRO A 28 3.75 -10.78 21.22
C PRO A 28 3.17 -9.47 20.65
N THR A 29 3.93 -8.73 19.84
CA THR A 29 3.51 -7.41 19.34
C THR A 29 2.33 -7.53 18.38
N PHE A 30 2.31 -8.57 17.56
CA PHE A 30 1.25 -8.82 16.57
C PHE A 30 0.62 -10.20 16.78
N PRO A 31 -0.64 -10.41 16.38
CA PRO A 31 -1.21 -11.75 16.29
C PRO A 31 -0.39 -12.66 15.35
N ALA A 32 -0.57 -13.97 15.48
CA ALA A 32 0.00 -14.91 14.49
C ALA A 32 -0.46 -14.54 13.07
N PRO A 33 0.40 -14.71 12.04
CA PRO A 33 0.11 -14.23 10.68
C PRO A 33 -1.22 -14.68 10.11
N ALA A 34 -1.62 -15.93 10.34
CA ALA A 34 -2.91 -16.43 9.88
C ALA A 34 -4.11 -15.70 10.52
N THR A 35 -4.00 -15.30 11.79
CA THR A 35 -5.02 -14.51 12.50
C THR A 35 -4.99 -13.05 12.06
N LEU A 36 -3.78 -12.50 11.88
CA LEU A 36 -3.60 -11.13 11.43
C LEU A 36 -4.23 -10.91 10.06
N LEU A 37 -3.92 -11.79 9.11
CA LEU A 37 -4.26 -11.62 7.70
C LEU A 37 -5.64 -12.20 7.32
N PHE A 38 -6.10 -13.26 7.98
CA PHE A 38 -7.27 -14.03 7.54
C PHE A 38 -8.24 -14.26 8.71
N ALA A 39 -8.69 -13.17 9.34
CA ALA A 39 -9.43 -13.17 10.59
C ALA A 39 -10.75 -13.97 10.55
N ASN A 40 -11.43 -14.01 9.39
CA ASN A 40 -12.70 -14.72 9.19
C ASN A 40 -12.57 -16.05 8.43
N ALA A 41 -11.33 -16.50 8.14
CA ALA A 41 -11.14 -17.71 7.36
C ALA A 41 -11.66 -18.95 8.11
N PRO A 42 -12.52 -19.78 7.50
CA PRO A 42 -12.91 -21.06 8.09
C PRO A 42 -11.69 -21.96 8.29
N LYS A 43 -11.55 -22.53 9.49
CA LYS A 43 -10.34 -23.26 9.91
C LYS A 43 -9.87 -24.32 8.90
N GLU A 44 -10.78 -25.20 8.48
CA GLU A 44 -10.42 -26.29 7.55
C GLU A 44 -10.03 -25.76 6.17
N ARG A 45 -10.66 -24.67 5.73
CA ARG A 45 -10.32 -24.04 4.45
C ARG A 45 -8.99 -23.31 4.54
N LEU A 46 -8.73 -22.62 5.64
CA LEU A 46 -7.46 -21.96 5.91
C LEU A 46 -6.29 -22.96 5.88
N GLU A 47 -6.41 -24.07 6.60
CA GLU A 47 -5.39 -25.12 6.59
C GLU A 47 -5.11 -25.64 5.17
N GLN A 48 -6.15 -25.89 4.37
CA GLN A 48 -6.00 -26.35 2.98
C GLN A 48 -5.29 -25.31 2.10
N VAL A 49 -5.65 -24.05 2.22
CA VAL A 49 -5.04 -22.96 1.43
C VAL A 49 -3.59 -22.76 1.84
N LEU A 50 -3.29 -22.68 3.13
CA LEU A 50 -1.92 -22.54 3.62
C LEU A 50 -1.00 -23.68 3.14
N LEU A 51 -1.49 -24.92 3.17
CA LEU A 51 -0.72 -26.07 2.67
C LEU A 51 -0.37 -25.96 1.18
N LYS A 52 -1.25 -25.40 0.34
CA LYS A 52 -0.94 -25.13 -1.08
C LYS A 52 0.24 -24.14 -1.24
N HIS A 53 0.41 -23.23 -0.28
CA HIS A 53 1.51 -22.27 -0.23
C HIS A 53 2.71 -22.76 0.58
N ASN A 54 2.79 -24.07 0.91
CA ASN A 54 3.83 -24.67 1.76
C ASN A 54 3.91 -24.02 3.15
N LEU A 55 2.80 -23.50 3.66
CA LEU A 55 2.65 -22.93 5.00
C LEU A 55 1.85 -23.88 5.89
N ARG A 56 2.18 -23.93 7.16
CA ARG A 56 1.42 -24.64 8.19
C ARG A 56 1.02 -23.65 9.28
N GLN A 57 -0.27 -23.59 9.61
CA GLN A 57 -0.79 -22.61 10.56
C GLN A 57 -0.08 -22.65 11.91
N ASP A 58 0.24 -23.85 12.41
CA ASP A 58 0.92 -24.08 13.69
C ASP A 58 2.42 -23.72 13.67
N GLN A 59 3.02 -23.53 12.49
CA GLN A 59 4.44 -23.21 12.28
C GLN A 59 4.66 -21.83 11.69
N TRP A 60 3.63 -21.20 11.16
CA TRP A 60 3.72 -19.85 10.60
C TRP A 60 3.59 -18.81 11.72
N VAL A 61 4.70 -18.57 12.42
CA VAL A 61 4.78 -17.73 13.63
C VAL A 61 5.20 -16.29 13.33
N GLU A 62 5.70 -16.04 12.11
CA GLU A 62 6.11 -14.71 11.67
C GLU A 62 5.79 -14.51 10.20
N TRP A 63 5.48 -13.25 9.84
CA TRP A 63 5.27 -12.82 8.47
C TRP A 63 6.11 -11.58 8.19
N THR A 64 7.02 -11.68 7.23
CA THR A 64 7.83 -10.54 6.79
C THR A 64 7.16 -9.91 5.57
N SER A 65 6.65 -8.71 5.75
CA SER A 65 6.00 -7.92 4.72
C SER A 65 6.96 -6.89 4.16
N PRO A 66 7.22 -6.85 2.86
CA PRO A 66 7.90 -5.72 2.24
C PRO A 66 7.00 -4.50 2.21
N TYR A 67 7.58 -3.31 2.17
CA TYR A 67 6.91 -2.04 1.95
C TYR A 67 7.41 -1.43 0.65
N ILE A 68 6.50 -1.24 -0.30
CA ILE A 68 6.84 -0.90 -1.69
C ILE A 68 6.17 0.40 -2.10
N CYS A 69 6.94 1.49 -2.12
CA CYS A 69 6.50 2.75 -2.69
C CYS A 69 6.68 2.76 -4.21
N LEU A 70 5.94 3.62 -4.91
CA LEU A 70 6.05 3.79 -6.34
C LEU A 70 6.47 5.21 -6.70
N VAL A 71 7.49 5.35 -7.54
CA VAL A 71 7.75 6.59 -8.26
C VAL A 71 7.19 6.46 -9.68
N ALA A 72 6.45 7.47 -10.13
CA ALA A 72 5.95 7.57 -11.50
C ALA A 72 6.40 8.91 -12.10
N LYS A 73 7.14 8.86 -13.21
CA LYS A 73 7.60 10.03 -13.94
C LYS A 73 6.82 10.18 -15.23
N THR A 74 6.02 11.23 -15.31
CA THR A 74 5.35 11.67 -16.53
C THR A 74 6.23 12.69 -17.27
N ASP A 75 5.73 13.25 -18.37
CA ASP A 75 6.45 14.30 -19.10
C ASP A 75 6.72 15.54 -18.22
N ASP A 76 5.77 15.90 -17.34
CA ASP A 76 5.79 17.16 -16.57
C ASP A 76 5.92 16.96 -15.06
N HIS A 77 5.75 15.73 -14.54
CA HIS A 77 5.65 15.47 -13.11
C HIS A 77 6.50 14.30 -12.64
N LEU A 78 7.05 14.42 -11.43
CA LEU A 78 7.67 13.33 -10.69
C LEU A 78 6.86 13.06 -9.42
N VAL A 79 6.12 11.96 -9.45
CA VAL A 79 5.14 11.57 -8.44
C VAL A 79 5.70 10.46 -7.56
N LEU A 80 5.52 10.58 -6.25
CA LEU A 80 5.74 9.50 -5.30
C LEU A 80 4.40 9.03 -4.73
N VAL A 81 4.16 7.73 -4.73
CA VAL A 81 3.00 7.09 -4.10
C VAL A 81 3.45 6.44 -2.81
N ASP A 82 2.90 6.91 -1.71
CA ASP A 82 3.24 6.62 -0.33
C ASP A 82 4.70 6.95 0.04
N THR A 83 4.96 7.11 1.32
CA THR A 83 6.27 7.55 1.82
C THR A 83 6.97 6.51 2.68
N GLY A 84 6.43 5.28 2.72
CA GLY A 84 6.98 4.21 3.55
C GLY A 84 6.73 4.42 5.03
N ALA A 85 7.36 3.57 5.83
CA ALA A 85 7.16 3.47 7.28
C ALA A 85 8.10 4.39 8.09
N GLY A 86 9.06 5.05 7.43
CA GLY A 86 10.02 5.86 8.15
C GLY A 86 10.71 5.08 9.28
N GLY A 87 10.78 5.66 10.48
CA GLY A 87 11.41 5.07 11.65
C GLY A 87 10.59 4.04 12.42
N LEU A 88 9.57 3.39 11.81
CA LEU A 88 8.69 2.42 12.48
C LEU A 88 9.47 1.23 13.06
N ALA A 89 10.47 0.73 12.35
CA ALA A 89 11.34 -0.36 12.78
C ALA A 89 12.77 -0.21 12.25
N PRO A 90 13.77 -0.91 12.83
CA PRO A 90 15.15 -0.84 12.34
C PRO A 90 15.35 -1.33 10.90
N THR A 91 14.40 -2.07 10.35
CA THR A 91 14.42 -2.64 9.01
C THR A 91 13.70 -1.80 7.97
N THR A 92 12.92 -0.79 8.38
CA THR A 92 12.15 0.14 7.53
C THR A 92 12.87 1.49 7.34
N GLY A 93 12.24 2.44 6.65
CA GLY A 93 12.78 3.80 6.45
C GLY A 93 13.92 3.86 5.44
N ARG A 94 13.97 2.94 4.49
CA ARG A 94 15.00 2.89 3.45
C ARG A 94 14.63 3.66 2.18
N LEU A 95 13.42 4.22 2.13
CA LEU A 95 12.92 4.92 0.94
C LEU A 95 13.91 5.99 0.46
N MET A 96 14.36 6.88 1.35
CA MET A 96 15.27 7.97 0.99
C MET A 96 16.60 7.45 0.41
N GLN A 97 17.18 6.42 1.03
CA GLN A 97 18.41 5.79 0.53
C GLN A 97 18.19 5.17 -0.86
N ASN A 98 17.03 4.55 -1.09
CA ASN A 98 16.71 3.88 -2.34
C ASN A 98 16.30 4.87 -3.44
N LEU A 99 15.65 5.99 -3.11
CA LEU A 99 15.47 7.12 -4.04
C LEU A 99 16.83 7.66 -4.51
N GLN A 100 17.80 7.84 -3.59
CA GLN A 100 19.15 8.27 -3.95
C GLN A 100 19.83 7.26 -4.90
N LYS A 101 19.71 5.95 -4.66
CA LYS A 101 20.18 4.91 -5.60
C LYS A 101 19.49 5.00 -6.96
N ALA A 102 18.21 5.40 -6.98
CA ALA A 102 17.46 5.65 -8.20
C ALA A 102 17.85 6.98 -8.88
N ARG A 103 18.71 7.81 -8.26
CA ARG A 103 19.12 9.15 -8.66
C ARG A 103 17.98 10.16 -8.65
N ILE A 104 17.14 10.06 -7.63
CA ILE A 104 16.03 10.95 -7.36
C ILE A 104 16.32 11.63 -6.02
N ALA A 105 16.37 12.96 -6.01
CA ALA A 105 16.43 13.74 -4.78
C ALA A 105 15.01 14.01 -4.26
N PRO A 106 14.80 14.14 -2.94
CA PRO A 106 13.50 14.51 -2.38
C PRO A 106 12.93 15.81 -2.96
N GLU A 107 13.81 16.72 -3.33
CA GLU A 107 13.49 18.01 -3.95
C GLU A 107 12.98 17.87 -5.40
N ASP A 108 13.23 16.76 -6.06
CA ASP A 108 12.77 16.50 -7.42
C ASP A 108 11.28 16.09 -7.43
N ILE A 109 10.77 15.54 -6.31
CA ILE A 109 9.36 15.10 -6.19
C ILE A 109 8.46 16.33 -6.09
N ASP A 110 7.55 16.50 -7.03
CA ASP A 110 6.57 17.60 -7.05
C ASP A 110 5.21 17.20 -6.49
N THR A 111 4.88 15.91 -6.48
CA THR A 111 3.60 15.40 -5.97
C THR A 111 3.82 14.12 -5.17
N VAL A 112 3.32 14.09 -3.94
CA VAL A 112 3.21 12.88 -3.11
C VAL A 112 1.74 12.51 -3.01
N ILE A 113 1.39 11.28 -3.37
CA ILE A 113 0.03 10.74 -3.23
C ILE A 113 0.03 9.76 -2.07
N LEU A 114 -0.74 10.04 -1.03
CA LEU A 114 -0.89 9.16 0.13
C LEU A 114 -2.17 8.34 -0.05
N THR A 115 -2.02 7.03 -0.18
CA THR A 115 -3.15 6.13 -0.40
C THR A 115 -4.06 6.03 0.80
N HIS A 116 -3.48 6.06 2.00
CA HIS A 116 -4.17 6.11 3.29
C HIS A 116 -3.20 6.48 4.43
N GLY A 117 -3.71 6.59 5.67
CA GLY A 117 -2.97 7.15 6.80
C GLY A 117 -2.33 6.14 7.75
N HIS A 118 -2.11 4.89 7.36
CA HIS A 118 -1.37 3.93 8.18
C HIS A 118 0.13 4.27 8.26
N PRO A 119 0.81 3.86 9.35
CA PRO A 119 2.20 4.21 9.62
C PRO A 119 3.18 3.88 8.50
N ASP A 120 2.99 2.76 7.83
CA ASP A 120 3.86 2.29 6.75
C ASP A 120 3.64 2.99 5.41
N HIS A 121 2.62 3.83 5.29
CA HIS A 121 2.34 4.66 4.11
C HIS A 121 2.69 6.14 4.32
N ILE A 122 2.61 6.63 5.57
CA ILE A 122 2.84 8.05 5.89
C ILE A 122 4.08 8.30 6.75
N GLY A 123 4.78 7.25 7.22
CA GLY A 123 5.88 7.37 8.19
C GLY A 123 7.09 8.14 7.68
N GLY A 124 7.28 8.22 6.37
CA GLY A 124 8.32 9.01 5.72
C GLY A 124 7.90 10.41 5.29
N ASN A 125 6.73 10.92 5.72
CA ASN A 125 6.28 12.28 5.41
C ASN A 125 7.17 13.37 6.02
N THR A 126 7.88 13.05 7.11
CA THR A 126 8.74 13.99 7.84
C THR A 126 10.19 13.55 7.82
N ASP A 127 11.09 14.53 7.79
CA ASP A 127 12.52 14.33 8.05
C ASP A 127 12.83 14.26 9.55
N ALA A 128 14.13 14.13 9.88
CA ALA A 128 14.60 14.06 11.27
C ALA A 128 14.33 15.34 12.08
N ASP A 129 14.11 16.48 11.41
CA ASP A 129 13.78 17.76 12.03
C ASP A 129 12.24 17.97 12.17
N GLY A 130 11.43 17.01 11.75
CA GLY A 130 9.98 17.07 11.74
C GLY A 130 9.39 17.98 10.64
N LYS A 131 10.19 18.28 9.61
CA LYS A 131 9.75 19.03 8.43
C LYS A 131 9.28 18.09 7.32
N PRO A 132 8.51 18.60 6.33
CA PRO A 132 8.13 17.79 5.18
C PRO A 132 9.36 17.21 4.48
N ALA A 133 9.43 15.89 4.38
CA ALA A 133 10.57 15.18 3.79
C ALA A 133 10.71 15.44 2.28
N PHE A 134 9.61 15.83 1.61
CA PHE A 134 9.57 16.24 0.21
C PHE A 134 9.19 17.74 0.15
N PRO A 135 10.19 18.64 0.25
CA PRO A 135 9.96 20.04 0.57
C PRO A 135 9.23 20.83 -0.52
N TYR A 136 9.30 20.40 -1.77
CA TYR A 136 8.63 21.08 -2.90
C TYR A 136 7.35 20.36 -3.36
N ALA A 137 7.06 19.19 -2.82
CA ALA A 137 5.87 18.44 -3.18
C ALA A 137 4.59 19.07 -2.61
N ARG A 138 3.50 18.98 -3.39
CA ARG A 138 2.15 18.96 -2.85
C ARG A 138 1.80 17.54 -2.43
N TYR A 139 1.00 17.40 -1.39
CA TYR A 139 0.53 16.10 -0.92
C TYR A 139 -0.94 15.94 -1.28
N VAL A 140 -1.32 14.78 -1.77
CA VAL A 140 -2.69 14.49 -2.22
C VAL A 140 -3.22 13.30 -1.42
N ILE A 141 -4.38 13.48 -0.79
CA ILE A 141 -5.05 12.45 0.01
C ILE A 141 -6.56 12.69 -0.05
N THR A 142 -7.38 11.66 0.13
CA THR A 142 -8.82 11.87 0.22
C THR A 142 -9.19 12.66 1.47
N LYS A 143 -10.24 13.48 1.36
CA LYS A 143 -10.74 14.26 2.50
C LYS A 143 -11.21 13.36 3.64
N GLU A 144 -11.86 12.24 3.32
CA GLU A 144 -12.35 11.28 4.31
C GLU A 144 -11.20 10.68 5.12
N GLU A 145 -10.08 10.33 4.47
CA GLU A 145 -8.88 9.81 5.12
C GLU A 145 -8.21 10.86 6.00
N TRP A 146 -8.03 12.06 5.45
CA TRP A 146 -7.44 13.18 6.19
C TRP A 146 -8.25 13.51 7.46
N ASP A 147 -9.57 13.68 7.31
CA ASP A 147 -10.45 14.00 8.43
C ASP A 147 -10.48 12.88 9.48
N PHE A 148 -10.43 11.62 9.05
CA PHE A 148 -10.40 10.47 9.97
C PHE A 148 -9.17 10.50 10.88
N TRP A 149 -7.98 10.72 10.33
CA TRP A 149 -6.73 10.67 11.09
C TRP A 149 -6.36 11.96 11.82
N THR A 150 -6.81 13.12 11.35
CA THR A 150 -6.47 14.41 11.93
C THR A 150 -7.50 14.94 12.94
N SER A 151 -8.66 14.29 13.03
CA SER A 151 -9.68 14.56 14.07
C SER A 151 -9.67 13.49 15.16
N ASP A 152 -10.65 13.56 16.06
CA ASP A 152 -10.83 12.55 17.11
C ASP A 152 -11.52 11.25 16.61
N GLN A 153 -11.82 11.15 15.30
CA GLN A 153 -12.57 10.00 14.77
C GLN A 153 -11.79 8.69 14.91
N ALA A 154 -10.50 8.68 14.56
CA ALA A 154 -9.66 7.48 14.70
C ALA A 154 -9.56 7.06 16.16
N GLU A 155 -9.37 8.01 17.09
CA GLU A 155 -9.29 7.74 18.51
C GLU A 155 -10.59 7.14 19.09
N GLN A 156 -11.74 7.57 18.57
CA GLN A 156 -13.05 7.08 19.03
C GLN A 156 -13.47 5.75 18.43
N LYS A 157 -13.00 5.43 17.22
CA LYS A 157 -13.51 4.31 16.43
C LYS A 157 -12.55 3.11 16.36
N LEU A 158 -11.26 3.29 16.65
CA LEU A 158 -10.27 2.22 16.63
C LEU A 158 -10.21 1.48 17.96
N ASP A 159 -9.92 0.18 17.89
CA ASP A 159 -9.66 -0.64 19.07
C ASP A 159 -8.41 -0.17 19.82
N GLU A 160 -8.44 -0.29 21.16
CA GLU A 160 -7.40 0.23 22.05
C GLU A 160 -5.99 -0.28 21.69
N HIS A 161 -5.85 -1.55 21.29
CA HIS A 161 -4.55 -2.17 20.98
C HIS A 161 -3.83 -1.58 19.78
N VAL A 162 -4.59 -1.15 18.76
CA VAL A 162 -4.02 -0.58 17.52
C VAL A 162 -4.05 0.94 17.54
N ARG A 163 -5.00 1.53 18.27
CA ARG A 163 -5.24 2.96 18.32
C ARG A 163 -4.00 3.76 18.73
N GLU A 164 -3.31 3.33 19.79
CA GLU A 164 -2.16 4.08 20.31
C GLU A 164 -1.06 4.24 19.25
N ILE A 165 -0.75 3.17 18.53
CA ILE A 165 0.28 3.21 17.47
C ILE A 165 -0.21 4.02 16.27
N LEU A 166 -1.39 3.70 15.73
CA LEU A 166 -1.88 4.30 14.49
C LEU A 166 -2.15 5.79 14.64
N VAL A 167 -2.85 6.19 15.71
CA VAL A 167 -3.17 7.60 15.98
C VAL A 167 -1.91 8.41 16.28
N LYS A 168 -0.97 7.84 17.04
CA LYS A 168 0.31 8.50 17.32
C LYS A 168 1.05 8.82 16.02
N PHE A 169 1.25 7.83 15.15
CA PHE A 169 1.95 8.02 13.87
C PHE A 169 1.25 9.05 12.98
N ALA A 170 -0.07 9.00 12.89
CA ALA A 170 -0.82 9.98 12.12
C ALA A 170 -0.63 11.41 12.67
N ARG A 171 -0.69 11.59 14.00
CA ARG A 171 -0.46 12.88 14.67
C ARG A 171 0.97 13.39 14.56
N GLU A 172 1.95 12.52 14.41
CA GLU A 172 3.35 12.92 14.20
C GLU A 172 3.64 13.31 12.75
N ASN A 173 3.03 12.64 11.77
CA ASN A 173 3.41 12.74 10.36
C ASN A 173 2.50 13.63 9.51
N LEU A 174 1.19 13.70 9.80
CA LEU A 174 0.26 14.49 8.98
C LEU A 174 0.33 16.00 9.25
N PRO A 175 0.47 16.51 10.48
CA PRO A 175 0.49 17.96 10.72
C PRO A 175 1.62 18.69 9.99
N ALA A 176 2.78 18.05 9.82
CA ALA A 176 3.93 18.65 9.13
C ALA A 176 3.63 19.03 7.67
N ILE A 177 2.75 18.28 7.01
CA ILE A 177 2.39 18.50 5.61
C ILE A 177 1.09 19.30 5.42
N GLN A 178 0.38 19.66 6.50
CA GLN A 178 -0.95 20.30 6.46
C GLN A 178 -1.05 21.49 5.51
N GLY A 179 0.00 22.33 5.43
CA GLY A 179 0.04 23.50 4.55
C GLY A 179 0.26 23.19 3.06
N LYS A 180 0.42 21.92 2.70
CA LYS A 180 0.76 21.43 1.35
C LYS A 180 -0.21 20.37 0.84
N VAL A 181 -1.31 20.11 1.56
CA VAL A 181 -2.25 19.04 1.25
C VAL A 181 -3.37 19.53 0.35
N ASP A 182 -3.57 18.81 -0.75
CA ASP A 182 -4.73 18.90 -1.63
C ASP A 182 -5.71 17.80 -1.27
N LEU A 183 -6.87 18.16 -0.77
CA LEU A 183 -7.94 17.25 -0.41
C LEU A 183 -8.94 17.10 -1.55
N PHE A 184 -9.45 15.90 -1.75
CA PHE A 184 -10.53 15.62 -2.69
C PHE A 184 -11.46 14.55 -2.11
N ASP A 185 -12.67 14.40 -2.69
CA ASP A 185 -13.67 13.52 -2.12
C ASP A 185 -13.29 12.03 -2.29
N ARG A 186 -13.68 11.37 -3.37
CA ARG A 186 -13.50 9.91 -3.51
C ARG A 186 -12.66 9.50 -4.69
N GLU A 187 -12.94 10.09 -5.84
CA GLU A 187 -12.29 9.76 -7.11
C GLU A 187 -11.92 11.05 -7.83
N LYS A 188 -10.75 11.07 -8.41
CA LYS A 188 -10.25 12.23 -9.14
C LYS A 188 -9.12 11.82 -10.09
N GLU A 189 -9.08 12.42 -11.26
CA GLU A 189 -7.84 12.48 -12.00
C GLU A 189 -6.92 13.50 -11.30
N ILE A 190 -5.87 13.00 -10.64
CA ILE A 190 -4.93 13.80 -9.85
C ILE A 190 -4.00 14.57 -10.78
N LEU A 191 -3.51 13.88 -11.80
CA LEU A 191 -2.65 14.36 -12.87
C LEU A 191 -3.06 13.64 -14.17
N PRO A 192 -2.75 14.18 -15.35
CA PRO A 192 -3.03 13.49 -16.62
C PRO A 192 -2.48 12.07 -16.62
N GLY A 193 -3.37 11.08 -16.75
CA GLY A 193 -3.05 9.66 -16.73
C GLY A 193 -2.82 9.05 -15.34
N ILE A 194 -2.99 9.79 -14.25
CA ILE A 194 -2.93 9.28 -12.86
C ILE A 194 -4.25 9.60 -12.16
N ARG A 195 -5.02 8.56 -11.86
CA ARG A 195 -6.36 8.66 -11.29
C ARG A 195 -6.45 7.95 -9.95
N ALA A 196 -7.06 8.62 -8.96
CA ALA A 196 -7.49 8.00 -7.71
C ALA A 196 -8.77 7.19 -7.94
N VAL A 197 -8.79 5.96 -7.44
CA VAL A 197 -9.93 5.05 -7.45
C VAL A 197 -10.32 4.80 -6.00
N ALA A 198 -11.57 5.07 -5.64
CA ALA A 198 -12.05 4.85 -4.27
C ALA A 198 -11.92 3.38 -3.89
N ALA A 199 -11.27 3.12 -2.77
CA ALA A 199 -11.02 1.77 -2.27
C ALA A 199 -11.27 1.64 -0.75
N PRO A 200 -12.41 2.17 -0.23
CA PRO A 200 -12.66 2.20 1.20
C PRO A 200 -12.82 0.81 1.80
N GLY A 201 -12.56 0.69 3.10
CA GLY A 201 -12.75 -0.54 3.88
C GLY A 201 -11.53 -0.87 4.74
N HIS A 202 -10.33 -0.90 4.17
CA HIS A 202 -9.09 -1.00 4.93
C HIS A 202 -8.94 0.21 5.87
N THR A 203 -9.08 1.41 5.33
CA THR A 203 -9.40 2.63 6.08
C THR A 203 -10.60 3.32 5.41
N PRO A 204 -11.25 4.31 6.07
CA PRO A 204 -12.45 4.94 5.52
C PRO A 204 -12.24 5.62 4.17
N GLY A 205 -11.13 6.31 4.00
CA GLY A 205 -10.80 7.05 2.79
C GLY A 205 -9.71 6.42 1.93
N HIS A 206 -9.38 5.14 2.16
CA HIS A 206 -8.38 4.41 1.37
C HIS A 206 -8.66 4.50 -0.13
N MET A 207 -7.60 4.64 -0.93
CA MET A 207 -7.68 4.67 -2.38
C MET A 207 -6.64 3.77 -3.04
N ALA A 208 -7.01 3.21 -4.17
CA ALA A 208 -6.09 2.67 -5.17
C ALA A 208 -5.74 3.75 -6.20
N LEU A 209 -4.72 3.51 -7.02
CA LEU A 209 -4.34 4.41 -8.11
C LEU A 209 -4.28 3.67 -9.43
N GLU A 210 -4.90 4.25 -10.44
CA GLU A 210 -4.75 3.85 -11.83
C GLU A 210 -3.75 4.77 -12.52
N ILE A 211 -2.72 4.20 -13.14
CA ILE A 211 -1.80 4.91 -14.02
C ILE A 211 -2.01 4.36 -15.43
N SER A 212 -2.35 5.25 -16.37
CA SER A 212 -2.65 4.87 -17.75
C SER A 212 -1.88 5.72 -18.77
N SER A 213 -1.29 5.08 -19.77
CA SER A 213 -0.57 5.75 -20.85
C SER A 213 -0.51 4.85 -22.07
N GLU A 214 -0.83 5.39 -23.26
CA GLU A 214 -0.72 4.70 -24.56
C GLU A 214 -1.44 3.34 -24.64
N GLY A 215 -2.53 3.17 -23.85
CA GLY A 215 -3.31 1.94 -23.81
C GLY A 215 -2.79 0.89 -22.80
N GLU A 216 -1.68 1.15 -22.14
CA GLU A 216 -1.19 0.35 -21.01
C GLU A 216 -1.73 0.90 -19.70
N GLN A 217 -1.93 0.02 -18.72
CA GLN A 217 -2.48 0.36 -17.40
C GLN A 217 -1.75 -0.34 -16.27
N LEU A 218 -1.53 0.40 -15.18
CA LEU A 218 -1.11 -0.10 -13.89
C LEU A 218 -2.17 0.23 -12.85
N MET A 219 -2.55 -0.73 -12.04
CA MET A 219 -3.36 -0.52 -10.85
C MET A 219 -2.50 -0.73 -9.59
N CYS A 220 -2.22 0.35 -8.87
CA CYS A 220 -1.61 0.27 -7.53
C CYS A 220 -2.73 0.04 -6.53
N ILE A 221 -2.83 -1.17 -5.99
CA ILE A 221 -3.96 -1.55 -5.12
C ILE A 221 -3.75 -1.17 -3.66
N SER A 222 -2.54 -0.72 -3.28
CA SER A 222 -2.18 -0.43 -1.89
C SER A 222 -2.64 -1.58 -0.97
N ASP A 223 -3.41 -1.31 0.05
CA ASP A 223 -3.86 -2.25 1.07
C ASP A 223 -5.26 -2.85 0.81
N ALA A 224 -5.75 -2.76 -0.43
CA ALA A 224 -6.93 -3.55 -0.81
C ALA A 224 -6.65 -5.07 -0.71
N ALA A 225 -5.38 -5.49 -0.76
CA ALA A 225 -4.92 -6.85 -0.46
C ALA A 225 -3.53 -6.83 0.17
N LEU A 226 -3.37 -7.43 1.35
CA LEU A 226 -2.11 -7.47 2.10
C LEU A 226 -1.23 -8.69 1.79
N HIS A 227 -1.80 -9.74 1.21
CA HIS A 227 -1.11 -10.99 0.93
C HIS A 227 -1.68 -11.64 -0.34
N PRO A 228 -0.88 -12.36 -1.16
CA PRO A 228 -1.38 -13.04 -2.36
C PRO A 228 -2.60 -13.94 -2.12
N ILE A 229 -2.71 -14.59 -0.97
CA ILE A 229 -3.87 -15.39 -0.59
C ILE A 229 -5.18 -14.59 -0.57
N HIS A 230 -5.15 -13.26 -0.33
CA HIS A 230 -6.35 -12.42 -0.45
C HIS A 230 -6.89 -12.32 -1.88
N LEU A 231 -6.08 -12.62 -2.88
CA LEU A 231 -6.54 -12.71 -4.27
C LEU A 231 -7.28 -14.03 -4.51
N GLU A 232 -6.75 -15.13 -3.97
CA GLU A 232 -7.35 -16.47 -4.10
C GLU A 232 -8.62 -16.63 -3.24
N GLN A 233 -8.66 -15.94 -2.09
CA GLN A 233 -9.75 -15.98 -1.12
C GLN A 233 -10.20 -14.54 -0.82
N PRO A 234 -10.82 -13.84 -1.77
CA PRO A 234 -11.08 -12.41 -1.66
C PRO A 234 -12.08 -12.03 -0.56
N GLU A 235 -12.84 -12.97 -0.01
CA GLU A 235 -13.71 -12.75 1.16
C GLU A 235 -12.99 -12.82 2.50
N TRP A 236 -11.73 -13.20 2.54
CA TRP A 236 -10.99 -13.16 3.78
C TRP A 236 -10.46 -11.76 4.04
N TYR A 237 -10.58 -11.29 5.27
CA TYR A 237 -10.17 -9.97 5.68
C TYR A 237 -9.15 -10.01 6.81
N SER A 238 -8.39 -8.93 6.94
CA SER A 238 -7.41 -8.74 8.00
C SER A 238 -8.04 -8.14 9.25
N VAL A 239 -7.45 -8.39 10.43
CA VAL A 239 -7.86 -7.71 11.67
C VAL A 239 -7.60 -6.19 11.63
N VAL A 240 -6.78 -5.71 10.68
CA VAL A 240 -6.50 -4.28 10.51
C VAL A 240 -7.45 -3.60 9.51
N ASP A 241 -8.38 -4.33 8.89
CA ASP A 241 -9.41 -3.72 8.06
C ASP A 241 -10.47 -3.04 8.94
N PHE A 242 -10.59 -1.71 8.82
CA PHE A 242 -11.51 -0.90 9.62
C PHE A 242 -12.99 -1.28 9.39
N ALA A 243 -13.36 -1.54 8.14
CA ALA A 243 -14.70 -1.97 7.74
C ALA A 243 -14.58 -3.24 6.88
N PRO A 244 -14.49 -4.45 7.50
CA PRO A 244 -14.14 -5.69 6.82
C PRO A 244 -15.03 -6.05 5.64
N ASP A 245 -16.36 -5.94 5.79
CA ASP A 245 -17.31 -6.24 4.69
C ASP A 245 -17.11 -5.30 3.50
N GLN A 246 -16.79 -4.03 3.76
CA GLN A 246 -16.50 -3.05 2.72
C GLN A 246 -15.14 -3.32 2.07
N ALA A 247 -14.11 -3.69 2.85
CA ALA A 247 -12.80 -4.08 2.34
C ALA A 247 -12.90 -5.27 1.39
N VAL A 248 -13.69 -6.29 1.73
CA VAL A 248 -14.00 -7.44 0.87
C VAL A 248 -14.67 -7.01 -0.42
N ALA A 249 -15.72 -6.18 -0.35
CA ALA A 249 -16.44 -5.69 -1.53
C ALA A 249 -15.53 -4.86 -2.45
N THR A 250 -14.75 -3.96 -1.87
CA THR A 250 -13.76 -3.13 -2.56
C THR A 250 -12.70 -3.99 -3.25
N ARG A 251 -12.10 -4.94 -2.55
CA ARG A 251 -11.11 -5.88 -3.10
C ARG A 251 -11.64 -6.61 -4.32
N ARG A 252 -12.82 -7.20 -4.22
CA ARG A 252 -13.45 -7.91 -5.35
C ARG A 252 -13.66 -6.99 -6.55
N GLN A 253 -14.14 -5.77 -6.34
CA GLN A 253 -14.36 -4.80 -7.41
C GLN A 253 -13.04 -4.42 -8.10
N ILE A 254 -11.99 -4.13 -7.34
CA ILE A 254 -10.68 -3.78 -7.87
C ILE A 254 -10.06 -4.94 -8.65
N LEU A 255 -10.08 -6.15 -8.09
CA LEU A 255 -9.52 -7.33 -8.76
C LEU A 255 -10.29 -7.68 -10.03
N GLN A 256 -11.62 -7.53 -10.03
CA GLN A 256 -12.43 -7.72 -11.24
C GLN A 256 -12.09 -6.68 -12.33
N MET A 257 -11.84 -5.43 -11.93
CA MET A 257 -11.43 -4.37 -12.84
C MET A 257 -10.05 -4.68 -13.45
N ILE A 258 -9.06 -5.05 -12.64
CA ILE A 258 -7.70 -5.40 -13.06
C ILE A 258 -7.75 -6.57 -14.07
N ALA A 259 -8.43 -7.66 -13.70
CA ALA A 259 -8.56 -8.83 -14.56
C ALA A 259 -9.27 -8.52 -15.89
N GLY A 260 -10.36 -7.73 -15.85
CA GLY A 260 -11.12 -7.32 -17.03
C GLY A 260 -10.31 -6.44 -17.99
N GLN A 261 -9.47 -5.57 -17.49
CA GLN A 261 -8.61 -4.67 -18.25
C GLN A 261 -7.25 -5.30 -18.60
N LYS A 262 -6.90 -6.44 -17.99
CA LYS A 262 -5.56 -7.05 -18.05
C LYS A 262 -4.47 -6.05 -17.65
N ALA A 263 -4.78 -5.21 -16.66
CA ALA A 263 -3.85 -4.21 -16.15
C ALA A 263 -2.73 -4.90 -15.37
N LEU A 264 -1.53 -4.32 -15.41
CA LEU A 264 -0.48 -4.67 -14.46
C LEU A 264 -0.93 -4.25 -13.06
N MET A 265 -0.66 -5.05 -12.06
CA MET A 265 -0.97 -4.75 -10.65
C MET A 265 0.32 -4.47 -9.88
N LEU A 266 0.31 -3.45 -9.03
CA LEU A 266 1.29 -3.23 -7.97
C LEU A 266 0.59 -3.36 -6.63
N ALA A 267 1.11 -4.23 -5.75
CA ALA A 267 0.65 -4.41 -4.38
C ALA A 267 1.76 -4.07 -3.39
N PHE A 268 1.46 -3.23 -2.41
CA PHE A 268 2.42 -2.65 -1.47
C PHE A 268 3.12 -3.71 -0.59
N HIS A 269 2.38 -4.74 -0.16
CA HIS A 269 2.85 -5.78 0.78
C HIS A 269 3.26 -7.10 0.13
N PHE A 270 3.22 -7.18 -1.21
CA PHE A 270 3.57 -8.42 -1.90
C PHE A 270 5.09 -8.57 -2.08
N PRO A 271 5.60 -9.78 -2.34
CA PRO A 271 7.03 -9.96 -2.59
C PRO A 271 7.57 -8.99 -3.64
N PHE A 272 8.69 -8.31 -3.31
CA PHE A 272 9.27 -7.27 -4.17
C PHE A 272 9.57 -7.80 -5.59
N PRO A 273 9.22 -7.06 -6.64
CA PRO A 273 8.82 -5.65 -6.68
C PRO A 273 7.31 -5.40 -6.49
N GLY A 274 6.51 -6.36 -6.05
CA GLY A 274 5.07 -6.24 -5.86
C GLY A 274 4.25 -6.23 -7.16
N LEU A 275 4.90 -6.44 -8.30
CA LEU A 275 4.32 -6.35 -9.64
C LEU A 275 3.90 -7.72 -10.18
N GLY A 276 2.76 -7.78 -10.82
CA GLY A 276 2.28 -8.98 -11.49
C GLY A 276 0.94 -8.78 -12.17
N TYR A 277 0.54 -9.76 -12.93
CA TYR A 277 -0.80 -9.86 -13.50
C TYR A 277 -1.66 -10.76 -12.62
N ILE A 278 -2.97 -10.73 -12.83
CA ILE A 278 -3.89 -11.65 -12.17
C ILE A 278 -4.77 -12.34 -13.21
N ASP A 279 -4.97 -13.63 -13.02
CA ASP A 279 -5.88 -14.44 -13.80
C ASP A 279 -7.04 -14.92 -12.93
N ALA A 280 -8.26 -14.92 -13.47
CA ALA A 280 -9.41 -15.47 -12.76
C ALA A 280 -9.22 -16.98 -12.51
N LYS A 281 -9.43 -17.42 -11.29
CA LYS A 281 -9.28 -18.83 -10.88
C LYS A 281 -10.27 -19.17 -9.77
N ASP A 282 -11.08 -20.20 -10.00
CA ASP A 282 -12.16 -20.59 -9.10
C ASP A 282 -13.06 -19.37 -8.74
N ASP A 283 -13.25 -19.08 -7.45
CA ASP A 283 -14.04 -17.94 -6.95
C ASP A 283 -13.18 -16.69 -6.68
N GLY A 284 -11.89 -16.70 -7.08
CA GLY A 284 -10.92 -15.63 -6.85
C GLY A 284 -9.99 -15.42 -8.04
N TRP A 285 -8.77 -15.03 -7.75
CA TRP A 285 -7.72 -14.75 -8.74
C TRP A 285 -6.38 -15.33 -8.31
N GLU A 286 -5.57 -15.72 -9.28
CA GLU A 286 -4.20 -16.15 -9.09
C GLU A 286 -3.23 -15.04 -9.50
N TRP A 287 -2.29 -14.72 -8.61
CA TRP A 287 -1.24 -13.75 -8.91
C TRP A 287 -0.12 -14.38 -9.72
N GLN A 288 0.21 -13.73 -10.83
CA GLN A 288 1.32 -14.06 -11.72
C GLN A 288 2.40 -12.98 -11.56
N PRO A 289 3.39 -13.18 -10.65
CA PRO A 289 4.43 -12.19 -10.43
C PRO A 289 5.25 -11.96 -11.70
N LEU A 290 5.70 -10.72 -11.93
CA LEU A 290 6.67 -10.47 -13.00
C LEU A 290 7.97 -11.18 -12.70
N GLU A 291 8.51 -11.89 -13.70
CA GLU A 291 9.84 -12.44 -13.61
C GLU A 291 10.87 -11.30 -13.54
N THR A 292 11.54 -11.17 -12.41
CA THR A 292 12.68 -10.27 -12.28
C THR A 292 13.92 -10.99 -12.77
N ALA A 293 14.61 -10.43 -13.77
CA ALA A 293 15.90 -10.97 -14.19
C ALA A 293 16.84 -11.03 -12.97
N SER A 294 17.29 -12.23 -12.65
CA SER A 294 18.20 -12.55 -11.54
C SER A 294 19.59 -11.94 -11.72
#